data_7efc076c83f3c51c4afabba580e21be5
#
_entry.id   7efc076c83f3c51c4afabba580e21be5
#
_cell.length_a   1.000
_cell.length_b   1.000
_cell.length_c   1.000
_cell.angle_alpha   90.00
_cell.angle_beta   90.00
_cell.angle_gamma   90.00
#
_symmetry.space_group_name_H-M   'P 1'
#
loop_
_entity.id
_entity.type
_entity.pdbx_description
1 polymer ?
#
loop_
_entity_poly.entity_id
_entity_poly.type
_entity_poly.pdbx_seq_one_letter_code
_entity_poly.pdbx_strand_id
1 'polypeptide(L)'
;MFITHPLFFISLQTMEKFEVHILGCGSALPTTRHFSSSQVVNIREKLFMVDCGEGAQLQLRRSKLKFSRLNHIFISHLHGDHCFGLMGLISTFGLLGRTAALHIYAHEELERLLAPQLDFFCKGMTYEVVFHAIHPSKTEIIYDDRSVSISTIPLKHRIPTCGFLFQEKQTPNHIIRDMVDFYQVPVFELNRIKNGEDYVSPDGTVVPNHRLTRPSDPPRSYAYCSDTICLKSIVPQIKGVNLLFHEGTFAQCDAARAKETFHTTAMQAAEIARDAEAKQLVIGHFSARYEDETILLKEAQTIYPNTLLAKENLQITL
;
A
#
# COMPACT_ATOMS: atom_id res chain seq x y z
N MET A 1 54.35 18.88 8.13
CA MET A 1 53.31 19.50 7.29
C MET A 1 52.28 18.40 7.00
N PHE A 2 51.25 18.26 7.89
CA PHE A 2 50.26 17.24 7.77
C PHE A 2 49.08 17.81 6.96
N ILE A 3 48.87 17.28 5.78
CA ILE A 3 47.72 17.63 4.93
C ILE A 3 46.54 16.80 5.43
N THR A 4 45.63 17.42 6.18
CA THR A 4 44.34 16.84 6.55
C THR A 4 43.40 16.99 5.38
N HIS A 5 43.07 15.87 4.72
CA HIS A 5 41.98 15.82 3.74
C HIS A 5 40.65 15.93 4.49
N PRO A 6 39.75 16.83 4.09
CA PRO A 6 38.41 16.86 4.62
C PRO A 6 37.67 15.61 4.12
N LEU A 7 37.27 14.74 5.05
CA LEU A 7 36.29 13.66 4.77
C LEU A 7 34.97 14.32 4.39
N PHE A 8 34.66 14.26 3.11
CA PHE A 8 33.30 14.56 2.62
C PHE A 8 32.34 13.50 3.18
N PHE A 9 31.66 13.83 4.26
CA PHE A 9 30.45 13.10 4.66
C PHE A 9 29.37 13.38 3.61
N ILE A 10 29.26 12.52 2.59
CA ILE A 10 28.06 12.44 1.77
C ILE A 10 26.98 11.92 2.73
N SER A 11 26.13 12.82 3.22
CA SER A 11 24.89 12.44 3.88
C SER A 11 24.08 11.61 2.87
N LEU A 12 24.13 10.30 3.01
CA LEU A 12 23.18 9.41 2.37
C LEU A 12 21.80 9.79 2.91
N GLN A 13 21.13 10.64 2.17
CA GLN A 13 19.73 10.96 2.42
C GLN A 13 18.95 9.66 2.18
N THR A 14 18.63 8.94 3.26
CA THR A 14 17.83 7.72 3.19
C THR A 14 16.48 8.11 2.61
N MET A 15 16.15 7.57 1.44
CA MET A 15 14.81 7.71 0.87
C MET A 15 13.78 7.32 1.92
N GLU A 16 12.74 8.14 2.08
CA GLU A 16 11.66 7.80 3.00
C GLU A 16 11.01 6.49 2.56
N LYS A 17 10.71 5.62 3.52
CA LYS A 17 10.18 4.29 3.24
C LYS A 17 8.84 4.34 2.53
N PHE A 18 8.72 3.60 1.45
CA PHE A 18 7.48 3.14 0.88
C PHE A 18 7.67 1.66 0.52
N GLU A 19 7.13 0.78 1.34
CA GLU A 19 7.32 -0.66 1.27
C GLU A 19 5.97 -1.36 1.28
N VAL A 20 5.85 -2.44 0.50
CA VAL A 20 4.70 -3.35 0.53
C VAL A 20 5.17 -4.70 1.04
N HIS A 21 4.55 -5.18 2.13
CA HIS A 21 4.84 -6.46 2.77
C HIS A 21 3.68 -7.41 2.52
N ILE A 22 3.93 -8.53 1.86
CA ILE A 22 2.93 -9.57 1.63
C ILE A 22 2.88 -10.48 2.86
N LEU A 23 1.74 -10.55 3.52
CA LEU A 23 1.52 -11.42 4.68
C LEU A 23 0.81 -12.71 4.30
N GLY A 24 -0.05 -12.66 3.27
CA GLY A 24 -0.76 -13.79 2.72
C GLY A 24 -1.19 -13.51 1.29
N CYS A 25 -1.18 -14.54 0.44
CA CYS A 25 -1.46 -14.42 -0.99
C CYS A 25 -2.26 -15.60 -1.57
N GLY A 26 -2.81 -16.46 -0.72
CA GLY A 26 -3.75 -17.52 -1.10
C GLY A 26 -5.17 -17.00 -1.25
N SER A 27 -5.99 -17.72 -2.02
CA SER A 27 -7.43 -17.48 -2.17
C SER A 27 -8.25 -18.16 -1.07
N ALA A 28 -9.58 -18.21 -1.24
CA ALA A 28 -10.54 -18.64 -0.22
C ALA A 28 -10.30 -20.05 0.38
N LEU A 29 -9.79 -21.01 -0.39
CA LEU A 29 -9.53 -22.36 0.12
C LEU A 29 -8.18 -22.38 0.87
N PRO A 30 -8.16 -22.60 2.21
CA PRO A 30 -6.93 -22.66 2.97
C PRO A 30 -5.99 -23.77 2.47
N THR A 31 -4.70 -23.44 2.40
CA THR A 31 -3.63 -24.39 2.07
C THR A 31 -2.54 -24.34 3.11
N THR A 32 -1.63 -25.32 3.10
CA THR A 32 -0.45 -25.30 3.95
C THR A 32 0.68 -24.42 3.37
N ARG A 33 0.54 -23.96 2.14
CA ARG A 33 1.55 -23.17 1.43
C ARG A 33 1.36 -21.66 1.60
N HIS A 34 0.12 -21.21 1.57
CA HIS A 34 -0.21 -19.79 1.61
C HIS A 34 -1.24 -19.47 2.70
N PHE A 35 -1.05 -18.33 3.33
CA PHE A 35 -2.04 -17.70 4.18
C PHE A 35 -3.04 -16.92 3.33
N SER A 36 -4.23 -16.70 3.87
CA SER A 36 -5.29 -15.88 3.26
C SER A 36 -4.85 -14.43 3.04
N SER A 37 -5.50 -13.74 2.13
CA SER A 37 -5.16 -12.39 1.68
C SER A 37 -4.89 -11.43 2.83
N SER A 38 -3.67 -10.89 2.88
CA SER A 38 -3.30 -9.81 3.79
C SER A 38 -1.99 -9.16 3.35
N GLN A 39 -1.93 -7.84 3.40
CA GLN A 39 -0.73 -7.06 3.11
C GLN A 39 -0.57 -5.91 4.09
N VAL A 40 0.65 -5.42 4.25
CA VAL A 40 0.92 -4.18 4.99
C VAL A 40 1.72 -3.23 4.12
N VAL A 41 1.20 -2.03 3.95
CA VAL A 41 1.87 -0.93 3.27
C VAL A 41 2.50 -0.04 4.32
N ASN A 42 3.81 0.16 4.25
CA ASN A 42 4.59 1.03 5.12
C ASN A 42 4.96 2.30 4.37
N ILE A 43 4.33 3.42 4.71
CA ILE A 43 4.65 4.73 4.13
C ILE A 43 5.17 5.63 5.25
N ARG A 44 6.46 5.97 5.20
CA ARG A 44 7.11 6.84 6.19
C ARG A 44 6.86 6.37 7.63
N GLU A 45 7.01 5.06 7.85
CA GLU A 45 6.82 4.41 9.14
C GLU A 45 5.34 4.39 9.65
N LYS A 46 4.36 4.80 8.85
CA LYS A 46 2.94 4.54 9.08
C LYS A 46 2.57 3.23 8.41
N LEU A 47 1.94 2.34 9.15
CA LEU A 47 1.51 1.05 8.64
C LEU A 47 0.01 1.07 8.33
N PHE A 48 -0.32 0.61 7.13
CA PHE A 48 -1.67 0.44 6.62
C PHE A 48 -1.83 -1.03 6.23
N MET A 49 -2.81 -1.72 6.80
CA MET A 49 -3.10 -3.10 6.42
C MET A 49 -4.17 -3.11 5.33
N VAL A 50 -3.99 -3.94 4.32
CA VAL A 50 -4.98 -4.23 3.30
C VAL A 50 -5.36 -5.69 3.41
N ASP A 51 -6.62 -5.92 3.68
CA ASP A 51 -7.21 -7.19 4.05
C ASP A 51 -6.57 -7.85 5.29
N CYS A 52 -7.34 -8.62 5.98
CA CYS A 52 -6.93 -9.30 7.20
C CYS A 52 -7.55 -10.70 7.22
N GLY A 53 -7.08 -11.55 6.33
CA GLY A 53 -7.51 -12.95 6.26
C GLY A 53 -7.00 -13.76 7.44
N GLU A 54 -7.45 -15.01 7.53
CA GLU A 54 -7.05 -15.91 8.60
C GLU A 54 -5.52 -16.11 8.63
N GLY A 55 -4.93 -16.01 9.82
CA GLY A 55 -3.48 -16.11 10.01
C GLY A 55 -2.70 -14.79 9.83
N ALA A 56 -3.32 -13.69 9.37
CA ALA A 56 -2.68 -12.39 9.21
C ALA A 56 -1.99 -11.91 10.49
N GLN A 57 -2.59 -12.14 11.65
CA GLN A 57 -2.02 -11.86 12.97
C GLN A 57 -0.66 -12.53 13.21
N LEU A 58 -0.51 -13.81 12.87
CA LEU A 58 0.75 -14.55 13.00
C LEU A 58 1.79 -14.05 11.99
N GLN A 59 1.36 -13.78 10.76
CA GLN A 59 2.24 -13.30 9.71
C GLN A 59 2.74 -11.88 10.03
N LEU A 60 1.90 -11.02 10.58
CA LEU A 60 2.31 -9.69 11.06
C LEU A 60 3.39 -9.80 12.16
N ARG A 61 3.29 -10.80 13.07
CA ARG A 61 4.35 -11.07 14.06
C ARG A 61 5.65 -11.54 13.40
N ARG A 62 5.56 -12.43 12.39
CA ARG A 62 6.74 -12.94 11.65
C ARG A 62 7.44 -11.85 10.85
N SER A 63 6.69 -10.89 10.30
CA SER A 63 7.24 -9.77 9.52
C SER A 63 8.05 -8.77 10.34
N LYS A 64 8.01 -8.87 11.68
CA LYS A 64 8.66 -7.93 12.62
C LYS A 64 8.21 -6.47 12.49
N LEU A 65 7.12 -6.22 11.80
CA LEU A 65 6.50 -4.89 11.73
C LEU A 65 5.97 -4.49 13.11
N LYS A 66 6.07 -3.20 13.44
CA LYS A 66 5.66 -2.69 14.75
C LYS A 66 4.14 -2.55 14.82
N PHE A 67 3.47 -3.42 15.59
CA PHE A 67 2.02 -3.40 15.81
C PHE A 67 1.48 -2.02 16.21
N SER A 68 2.22 -1.26 17.04
CA SER A 68 1.83 0.06 17.51
C SER A 68 1.73 1.12 16.40
N ARG A 69 2.30 0.85 15.23
CA ARG A 69 2.22 1.76 14.06
C ARG A 69 1.10 1.42 13.10
N LEU A 70 0.44 0.26 13.28
CA LEU A 70 -0.70 -0.15 12.49
C LEU A 70 -1.99 0.40 13.10
N ASN A 71 -2.46 1.51 12.55
CA ASN A 71 -3.68 2.20 13.02
C ASN A 71 -4.83 2.14 12.03
N HIS A 72 -4.59 1.70 10.80
CA HIS A 72 -5.58 1.71 9.73
C HIS A 72 -5.60 0.37 9.00
N ILE A 73 -6.79 -0.22 8.87
CA ILE A 73 -7.05 -1.48 8.14
C ILE A 73 -8.10 -1.20 7.08
N PHE A 74 -7.84 -1.61 5.85
CA PHE A 74 -8.72 -1.46 4.69
C PHE A 74 -9.16 -2.85 4.23
N ILE A 75 -10.45 -3.12 4.22
CA ILE A 75 -11.02 -4.41 3.81
C ILE A 75 -11.68 -4.22 2.44
N SER A 76 -11.17 -4.95 1.46
CA SER A 76 -11.61 -4.86 0.07
C SER A 76 -13.04 -5.34 -0.13
N HIS A 77 -13.41 -6.44 0.54
CA HIS A 77 -14.74 -7.03 0.56
C HIS A 77 -14.91 -8.04 1.70
N LEU A 78 -16.13 -8.57 1.89
CA LEU A 78 -16.49 -9.35 3.07
C LEU A 78 -16.47 -10.86 2.85
N HIS A 79 -15.62 -11.40 1.96
CA HIS A 79 -15.30 -12.83 1.97
C HIS A 79 -14.37 -13.16 3.14
N GLY A 80 -14.48 -14.37 3.68
CA GLY A 80 -13.78 -14.77 4.90
C GLY A 80 -12.25 -14.70 4.79
N ASP A 81 -11.71 -15.06 3.64
CA ASP A 81 -10.28 -15.01 3.35
C ASP A 81 -9.69 -13.57 3.30
N HIS A 82 -10.54 -12.55 3.39
CA HIS A 82 -10.15 -11.14 3.46
C HIS A 82 -10.42 -10.51 4.83
N CYS A 83 -11.24 -11.11 5.70
CA CYS A 83 -11.63 -10.44 6.95
C CYS A 83 -11.67 -11.33 8.21
N PHE A 84 -11.61 -12.67 8.12
CA PHE A 84 -11.71 -13.54 9.30
C PHE A 84 -10.57 -13.41 10.32
N GLY A 85 -9.44 -12.84 9.92
CA GLY A 85 -8.33 -12.56 10.84
C GLY A 85 -8.55 -11.36 11.77
N LEU A 86 -9.56 -10.50 11.48
CA LEU A 86 -9.77 -9.25 12.21
C LEU A 86 -10.00 -9.47 13.70
N MET A 87 -10.88 -10.39 14.10
CA MET A 87 -11.17 -10.61 15.52
C MET A 87 -9.92 -11.03 16.31
N GLY A 88 -9.12 -11.93 15.73
CA GLY A 88 -7.87 -12.33 16.35
C GLY A 88 -6.85 -11.20 16.47
N LEU A 89 -6.74 -10.37 15.44
CA LEU A 89 -5.83 -9.22 15.42
C LEU A 89 -6.27 -8.16 16.44
N ILE A 90 -7.55 -7.80 16.47
CA ILE A 90 -8.14 -6.82 17.40
C ILE A 90 -7.92 -7.27 18.85
N SER A 91 -8.23 -8.54 19.17
CA SER A 91 -8.00 -9.11 20.50
C SER A 91 -6.52 -9.04 20.88
N THR A 92 -5.61 -9.37 19.95
CA THR A 92 -4.16 -9.29 20.20
C THR A 92 -3.68 -7.89 20.49
N PHE A 93 -4.20 -6.88 19.81
CA PHE A 93 -3.89 -5.49 20.12
C PHE A 93 -4.28 -5.12 21.54
N GLY A 94 -5.45 -5.57 22.02
CA GLY A 94 -5.86 -5.41 23.41
C GLY A 94 -4.88 -6.05 24.39
N LEU A 95 -4.50 -7.32 24.16
CA LEU A 95 -3.53 -8.04 24.99
C LEU A 95 -2.14 -7.39 25.01
N LEU A 96 -1.76 -6.69 23.94
CA LEU A 96 -0.50 -5.92 23.84
C LEU A 96 -0.58 -4.53 24.48
N GLY A 97 -1.71 -4.19 25.11
CA GLY A 97 -1.90 -2.90 25.81
C GLY A 97 -2.05 -1.70 24.88
N ARG A 98 -2.61 -1.91 23.69
CA ARG A 98 -2.89 -0.80 22.76
C ARG A 98 -3.82 0.23 23.41
N THR A 99 -3.52 1.52 23.21
CA THR A 99 -4.36 2.65 23.66
C THR A 99 -4.84 3.53 22.50
N ALA A 100 -4.12 3.52 21.38
CA ALA A 100 -4.50 4.30 20.21
C ALA A 100 -5.69 3.65 19.47
N ALA A 101 -6.62 4.44 18.95
CA ALA A 101 -7.74 3.95 18.16
C ALA A 101 -7.27 3.13 16.95
N LEU A 102 -8.05 2.11 16.58
CA LEU A 102 -7.89 1.31 15.37
C LEU A 102 -9.02 1.65 14.41
N HIS A 103 -8.67 2.17 13.24
CA HIS A 103 -9.62 2.56 12.20
C HIS A 103 -9.76 1.45 11.16
N ILE A 104 -10.98 1.00 10.90
CA ILE A 104 -11.29 -0.06 9.93
C ILE A 104 -12.18 0.54 8.84
N TYR A 105 -11.70 0.52 7.61
CA TYR A 105 -12.39 1.01 6.41
C TYR A 105 -12.93 -0.19 5.64
N ALA A 106 -14.26 -0.33 5.58
CA ALA A 106 -14.90 -1.50 4.98
C ALA A 106 -16.32 -1.18 4.53
N HIS A 107 -16.93 -2.10 3.79
CA HIS A 107 -18.38 -2.07 3.58
C HIS A 107 -19.13 -2.03 4.92
N GLU A 108 -20.20 -1.24 5.01
CA GLU A 108 -20.95 -0.97 6.26
C GLU A 108 -21.41 -2.22 7.03
N GLU A 109 -21.66 -3.31 6.32
CA GLU A 109 -22.04 -4.59 6.91
C GLU A 109 -20.99 -5.17 7.87
N LEU A 110 -19.70 -4.81 7.73
CA LEU A 110 -18.65 -5.34 8.58
C LEU A 110 -18.83 -4.92 10.03
N GLU A 111 -19.17 -3.66 10.28
CA GLU A 111 -19.44 -3.17 11.64
C GLU A 111 -20.58 -3.96 12.27
N ARG A 112 -21.69 -4.14 11.55
CA ARG A 112 -22.86 -4.91 12.01
C ARG A 112 -22.50 -6.34 12.39
N LEU A 113 -21.58 -6.97 11.65
CA LEU A 113 -21.11 -8.34 11.91
C LEU A 113 -20.15 -8.41 13.10
N LEU A 114 -19.25 -7.44 13.26
CA LEU A 114 -18.19 -7.48 14.25
C LEU A 114 -18.57 -6.85 15.58
N ALA A 115 -19.41 -5.82 15.62
CA ALA A 115 -19.73 -5.10 16.84
C ALA A 115 -20.25 -6.02 17.98
N PRO A 116 -21.19 -6.97 17.75
CA PRO A 116 -21.61 -7.90 18.79
C PRO A 116 -20.49 -8.81 19.29
N GLN A 117 -19.57 -9.21 18.41
CA GLN A 117 -18.43 -10.05 18.76
C GLN A 117 -17.41 -9.27 19.59
N LEU A 118 -17.16 -8.01 19.23
CA LEU A 118 -16.26 -7.12 19.99
C LEU A 118 -16.83 -6.85 21.39
N ASP A 119 -18.12 -6.61 21.52
CA ASP A 119 -18.79 -6.42 22.82
C ASP A 119 -18.67 -7.67 23.70
N PHE A 120 -18.76 -8.84 23.12
CA PHE A 120 -18.66 -10.10 23.87
C PHE A 120 -17.22 -10.50 24.21
N PHE A 121 -16.33 -10.60 23.19
CA PHE A 121 -14.99 -11.15 23.33
C PHE A 121 -13.93 -10.14 23.76
N CYS A 122 -14.15 -8.86 23.49
CA CYS A 122 -13.18 -7.79 23.69
C CYS A 122 -13.63 -6.76 24.74
N LYS A 123 -14.56 -7.13 25.62
CA LYS A 123 -15.06 -6.28 26.70
C LYS A 123 -13.91 -5.80 27.58
N GLY A 124 -13.83 -4.48 27.77
CA GLY A 124 -12.78 -3.87 28.61
C GLY A 124 -11.45 -3.62 27.88
N MET A 125 -11.42 -3.68 26.57
CA MET A 125 -10.26 -3.19 25.79
C MET A 125 -9.93 -1.73 26.15
N THR A 126 -8.64 -1.41 26.11
CA THR A 126 -8.11 -0.08 26.43
C THR A 126 -8.10 0.89 25.24
N TYR A 127 -8.62 0.48 24.09
CA TYR A 127 -8.65 1.26 22.86
C TYR A 127 -9.98 1.10 22.13
N GLU A 128 -10.27 2.05 21.27
CA GLU A 128 -11.46 2.08 20.44
C GLU A 128 -11.21 1.45 19.07
N VAL A 129 -12.20 0.70 18.54
CA VAL A 129 -12.28 0.28 17.15
C VAL A 129 -13.29 1.17 16.44
N VAL A 130 -12.82 1.97 15.48
CA VAL A 130 -13.62 2.93 14.73
C VAL A 130 -13.86 2.40 13.34
N PHE A 131 -15.13 2.18 12.97
CA PHE A 131 -15.51 1.75 11.64
C PHE A 131 -15.80 2.94 10.74
N HIS A 132 -15.28 2.88 9.52
CA HIS A 132 -15.51 3.83 8.44
C HIS A 132 -16.16 3.10 7.27
N ALA A 133 -17.43 3.38 7.01
CA ALA A 133 -18.13 2.82 5.88
C ALA A 133 -17.56 3.37 4.57
N ILE A 134 -17.24 2.47 3.63
CA ILE A 134 -16.80 2.81 2.27
C ILE A 134 -17.85 2.34 1.25
N HIS A 135 -17.85 2.98 0.08
CA HIS A 135 -18.73 2.62 -1.04
C HIS A 135 -17.91 1.93 -2.15
N PRO A 136 -17.87 0.58 -2.21
CA PRO A 136 -17.00 -0.14 -3.14
C PRO A 136 -17.23 0.17 -4.63
N SER A 137 -18.41 0.64 -5.00
CA SER A 137 -18.76 0.99 -6.38
C SER A 137 -18.36 2.40 -6.82
N LYS A 138 -17.78 3.20 -5.93
CA LYS A 138 -17.37 4.59 -6.19
C LYS A 138 -15.88 4.74 -6.05
N THR A 139 -15.30 5.66 -6.83
CA THR A 139 -13.95 6.17 -6.57
C THR A 139 -14.06 7.33 -5.59
N GLU A 140 -13.56 7.15 -4.39
CA GLU A 140 -13.58 8.18 -3.34
C GLU A 140 -12.29 8.12 -2.51
N ILE A 141 -11.84 9.29 -2.01
CA ILE A 141 -10.73 9.35 -1.06
C ILE A 141 -11.29 8.99 0.31
N ILE A 142 -10.80 7.88 0.87
CA ILE A 142 -11.24 7.33 2.16
C ILE A 142 -10.26 7.63 3.30
N TYR A 143 -9.03 7.98 2.97
CA TYR A 143 -8.01 8.44 3.92
C TYR A 143 -7.16 9.51 3.28
N ASP A 144 -6.87 10.59 4.00
CA ASP A 144 -6.04 11.68 3.54
C ASP A 144 -5.26 12.32 4.68
N ASP A 145 -3.92 12.42 4.53
CA ASP A 145 -3.06 13.14 5.46
C ASP A 145 -1.97 13.92 4.70
N ARG A 146 -0.99 14.48 5.41
CA ARG A 146 0.09 15.26 4.81
C ARG A 146 1.03 14.44 3.92
N SER A 147 1.04 13.12 4.03
CA SER A 147 2.01 12.24 3.38
C SER A 147 1.43 11.33 2.31
N VAL A 148 0.16 10.95 2.45
CA VAL A 148 -0.48 9.97 1.57
C VAL A 148 -1.98 10.23 1.47
N SER A 149 -2.55 9.97 0.31
CA SER A 149 -4.00 9.78 0.11
C SER A 149 -4.28 8.35 -0.30
N ILE A 150 -5.41 7.79 0.19
CA ILE A 150 -5.86 6.44 -0.17
C ILE A 150 -7.27 6.56 -0.73
N SER A 151 -7.45 6.05 -1.94
CA SER A 151 -8.76 6.03 -2.60
C SER A 151 -9.18 4.62 -2.98
N THR A 152 -10.50 4.41 -3.08
CA THR A 152 -11.09 3.17 -3.57
C THR A 152 -10.95 3.05 -5.09
N ILE A 153 -10.76 1.81 -5.56
CA ILE A 153 -10.79 1.42 -6.98
C ILE A 153 -12.01 0.51 -7.15
N PRO A 154 -13.08 0.93 -7.84
CA PRO A 154 -14.24 0.06 -8.08
C PRO A 154 -13.86 -1.21 -8.83
N LEU A 155 -14.12 -2.36 -8.25
CA LEU A 155 -13.86 -3.68 -8.82
C LEU A 155 -15.17 -4.44 -9.05
N LYS A 156 -15.10 -5.63 -9.66
CA LYS A 156 -16.28 -6.44 -9.96
C LYS A 156 -16.08 -7.89 -9.53
N HIS A 157 -16.78 -8.26 -8.48
CA HIS A 157 -16.82 -9.62 -7.93
C HIS A 157 -18.26 -10.05 -7.62
N ARG A 158 -18.49 -11.19 -6.96
CA ARG A 158 -19.81 -11.71 -6.58
C ARG A 158 -20.52 -10.85 -5.53
N ILE A 159 -19.74 -10.20 -4.66
CA ILE A 159 -20.24 -9.27 -3.66
C ILE A 159 -19.58 -7.89 -3.88
N PRO A 160 -20.10 -6.81 -3.25
CA PRO A 160 -19.49 -5.49 -3.36
C PRO A 160 -18.00 -5.53 -2.98
N THR A 161 -17.14 -5.11 -3.91
CA THR A 161 -15.67 -5.14 -3.74
C THR A 161 -15.01 -3.91 -4.34
N CYS A 162 -13.92 -3.49 -3.74
CA CYS A 162 -13.03 -2.46 -4.28
C CYS A 162 -11.56 -2.81 -4.02
N GLY A 163 -10.70 -2.27 -4.83
CA GLY A 163 -9.27 -2.15 -4.55
C GLY A 163 -8.95 -0.84 -3.86
N PHE A 164 -7.67 -0.60 -3.64
CA PHE A 164 -7.16 0.62 -2.98
C PHE A 164 -5.97 1.18 -3.74
N LEU A 165 -5.98 2.50 -3.94
CA LEU A 165 -4.87 3.24 -4.53
C LEU A 165 -4.22 4.11 -3.45
N PHE A 166 -2.98 3.80 -3.11
CA PHE A 166 -2.12 4.57 -2.22
C PHE A 166 -1.26 5.53 -3.05
N GLN A 167 -1.36 6.81 -2.79
CA GLN A 167 -0.61 7.84 -3.51
C GLN A 167 0.13 8.72 -2.52
N GLU A 168 1.47 8.73 -2.57
CA GLU A 168 2.24 9.72 -1.82
C GLU A 168 1.90 11.13 -2.27
N LYS A 169 1.90 12.05 -1.33
CA LYS A 169 1.82 13.47 -1.66
C LYS A 169 3.20 14.03 -1.96
N GLN A 170 3.25 14.94 -2.93
CA GLN A 170 4.48 15.64 -3.27
C GLN A 170 5.06 16.33 -2.02
N THR A 171 6.32 16.10 -1.76
CA THR A 171 7.04 16.80 -0.69
C THR A 171 7.60 18.13 -1.20
N PRO A 172 7.82 19.12 -0.32
CA PRO A 172 8.52 20.34 -0.67
C PRO A 172 9.94 20.07 -1.16
N ASN A 173 10.49 20.96 -1.96
CA ASN A 173 11.86 20.89 -2.47
C ASN A 173 12.89 20.73 -1.34
N HIS A 174 13.99 20.07 -1.66
CA HIS A 174 15.12 19.92 -0.75
C HIS A 174 16.03 21.16 -0.77
N ILE A 175 16.35 21.69 0.39
CA ILE A 175 17.29 22.81 0.52
C ILE A 175 18.72 22.34 0.17
N ILE A 176 19.42 23.15 -0.61
CA ILE A 176 20.87 23.04 -0.84
C ILE A 176 21.55 23.84 0.26
N ARG A 177 21.99 23.16 1.32
CA ARG A 177 22.47 23.79 2.56
C ARG A 177 23.60 24.79 2.30
N ASP A 178 24.61 24.42 1.52
CA ASP A 178 25.75 25.26 1.20
C ASP A 178 25.35 26.57 0.52
N MET A 179 24.29 26.54 -0.31
CA MET A 179 23.79 27.75 -1.00
C MET A 179 22.98 28.64 -0.06
N VAL A 180 22.21 28.04 0.84
CA VAL A 180 21.47 28.78 1.87
C VAL A 180 22.47 29.51 2.80
N ASP A 181 23.53 28.83 3.20
CA ASP A 181 24.59 29.41 4.03
C ASP A 181 25.39 30.49 3.26
N PHE A 182 25.68 30.25 1.98
CA PHE A 182 26.37 31.23 1.11
C PHE A 182 25.60 32.54 0.95
N TYR A 183 24.28 32.44 0.71
CA TYR A 183 23.40 33.61 0.57
C TYR A 183 22.89 34.14 1.92
N GLN A 184 23.34 33.57 3.05
CA GLN A 184 22.92 33.94 4.40
C GLN A 184 21.41 33.98 4.59
N VAL A 185 20.70 33.00 4.00
CA VAL A 185 19.23 32.94 4.01
C VAL A 185 18.74 32.68 5.45
N PRO A 186 17.88 33.56 6.00
CA PRO A 186 17.30 33.35 7.33
C PRO A 186 16.44 32.10 7.42
N VAL A 187 16.45 31.43 8.59
CA VAL A 187 15.73 30.17 8.81
C VAL A 187 14.22 30.29 8.54
N PHE A 188 13.62 31.44 8.85
CA PHE A 188 12.19 31.66 8.63
C PHE A 188 11.78 31.71 7.16
N GLU A 189 12.72 31.98 6.23
CA GLU A 189 12.47 31.95 4.77
C GLU A 189 12.49 30.53 4.19
N LEU A 190 13.10 29.56 4.88
CA LEU A 190 13.32 28.22 4.34
C LEU A 190 12.03 27.51 3.91
N ASN A 191 10.92 27.75 4.62
CA ASN A 191 9.63 27.12 4.25
C ASN A 191 9.08 27.68 2.93
N ARG A 192 9.22 28.99 2.69
CA ARG A 192 8.80 29.64 1.43
C ARG A 192 9.65 29.13 0.27
N ILE A 193 10.97 29.07 0.48
CA ILE A 193 11.93 28.57 -0.51
C ILE A 193 11.66 27.09 -0.84
N LYS A 194 11.40 26.24 0.15
CA LYS A 194 11.02 24.84 -0.07
C LYS A 194 9.75 24.71 -0.92
N ASN A 195 8.84 25.65 -0.82
CA ASN A 195 7.58 25.67 -1.59
C ASN A 195 7.73 26.32 -2.97
N GLY A 196 8.97 26.65 -3.39
CA GLY A 196 9.26 27.11 -4.74
C GLY A 196 9.42 28.62 -4.88
N GLU A 197 9.36 29.41 -3.78
CA GLU A 197 9.53 30.85 -3.85
C GLU A 197 11.02 31.23 -3.97
N ASP A 198 11.30 32.30 -4.72
CA ASP A 198 12.62 32.91 -4.77
C ASP A 198 12.93 33.63 -3.44
N TYR A 199 14.21 33.75 -3.10
CA TYR A 199 14.64 34.53 -1.95
C TYR A 199 15.04 35.95 -2.37
N VAL A 200 14.54 36.95 -1.65
CA VAL A 200 14.93 38.33 -1.81
C VAL A 200 15.76 38.76 -0.60
N SER A 201 17.05 39.04 -0.83
CA SER A 201 17.97 39.48 0.24
C SER A 201 17.64 40.91 0.69
N PRO A 202 18.14 41.36 1.86
CA PRO A 202 17.85 42.69 2.39
C PRO A 202 18.27 43.86 1.49
N ASP A 203 19.25 43.65 0.61
CA ASP A 203 19.69 44.62 -0.39
C ASP A 203 18.85 44.64 -1.69
N GLY A 204 17.80 43.80 -1.75
CA GLY A 204 16.91 43.71 -2.92
C GLY A 204 17.36 42.72 -4.00
N THR A 205 18.48 42.00 -3.79
CA THR A 205 18.95 40.99 -4.75
C THR A 205 18.05 39.76 -4.72
N VAL A 206 17.52 39.38 -5.91
CA VAL A 206 16.69 38.18 -6.06
C VAL A 206 17.57 36.95 -6.30
N VAL A 207 17.48 35.95 -5.44
CA VAL A 207 18.15 34.66 -5.61
C VAL A 207 17.09 33.65 -6.08
N PRO A 208 17.18 33.16 -7.34
CA PRO A 208 16.21 32.22 -7.89
C PRO A 208 16.16 30.91 -7.09
N ASN A 209 14.95 30.35 -6.91
CA ASN A 209 14.69 29.13 -6.13
C ASN A 209 15.59 27.95 -6.50
N HIS A 210 15.79 27.72 -7.80
CA HIS A 210 16.63 26.62 -8.30
C HIS A 210 18.11 26.68 -7.86
N ARG A 211 18.58 27.83 -7.37
CA ARG A 211 19.93 27.96 -6.76
C ARG A 211 19.94 27.51 -5.31
N LEU A 212 18.81 27.56 -4.63
CA LEU A 212 18.66 27.28 -3.20
C LEU A 212 18.09 25.90 -2.93
N THR A 213 17.44 25.30 -3.96
CA THR A 213 16.74 24.03 -3.82
C THR A 213 17.06 23.07 -4.96
N ARG A 214 16.84 21.81 -4.69
CA ARG A 214 16.68 20.76 -5.70
C ARG A 214 15.26 20.17 -5.59
N PRO A 215 14.66 19.71 -6.71
CA PRO A 215 13.38 19.05 -6.68
C PRO A 215 13.35 17.90 -5.68
N SER A 216 12.23 17.71 -5.03
CA SER A 216 11.97 16.50 -4.24
C SER A 216 11.76 15.29 -5.15
N ASP A 217 11.90 14.09 -4.58
CA ASP A 217 11.65 12.86 -5.32
C ASP A 217 10.20 12.80 -5.81
N PRO A 218 9.95 12.21 -6.99
CA PRO A 218 8.58 12.02 -7.49
C PRO A 218 7.74 11.20 -6.52
N PRO A 219 6.46 11.55 -6.31
CA PRO A 219 5.58 10.78 -5.43
C PRO A 219 5.38 9.37 -5.98
N ARG A 220 5.44 8.39 -5.07
CA ARG A 220 5.25 6.97 -5.39
C ARG A 220 3.81 6.57 -5.17
N SER A 221 3.40 5.48 -5.85
CA SER A 221 2.04 4.97 -5.77
C SER A 221 1.98 3.45 -5.81
N TYR A 222 1.02 2.89 -5.11
CA TYR A 222 0.72 1.47 -5.04
C TYR A 222 -0.78 1.24 -5.24
N ALA A 223 -1.14 0.35 -6.17
CA ALA A 223 -2.52 -0.09 -6.37
C ALA A 223 -2.69 -1.55 -5.97
N TYR A 224 -3.71 -1.84 -5.17
CA TYR A 224 -4.14 -3.17 -4.78
C TYR A 224 -5.47 -3.49 -5.44
N CYS A 225 -5.51 -4.53 -6.28
CA CYS A 225 -6.69 -5.01 -6.99
C CYS A 225 -6.81 -6.52 -6.80
N SER A 226 -7.69 -6.97 -5.89
CA SER A 226 -7.95 -8.38 -5.65
C SER A 226 -9.43 -8.67 -5.76
N ASP A 227 -9.75 -9.92 -6.14
CA ASP A 227 -11.10 -10.42 -6.33
C ASP A 227 -11.92 -9.59 -7.33
N THR A 228 -11.53 -9.73 -8.59
CA THR A 228 -12.18 -9.03 -9.69
C THR A 228 -12.07 -9.80 -11.01
N ILE A 229 -13.06 -9.68 -11.86
CA ILE A 229 -12.89 -10.03 -13.27
C ILE A 229 -11.84 -9.09 -13.89
N CYS A 230 -11.29 -9.48 -15.03
CA CYS A 230 -10.45 -8.57 -15.84
C CYS A 230 -11.25 -7.31 -16.21
N LEU A 231 -10.92 -6.17 -15.60
CA LEU A 231 -11.71 -4.95 -15.68
C LEU A 231 -10.87 -3.79 -16.22
N LYS A 232 -10.94 -3.54 -17.54
CA LYS A 232 -10.15 -2.48 -18.19
C LYS A 232 -10.53 -1.06 -17.77
N SER A 233 -11.71 -0.86 -17.17
CA SER A 233 -12.15 0.45 -16.69
C SER A 233 -11.31 1.01 -15.53
N ILE A 234 -10.53 0.18 -14.83
CA ILE A 234 -9.63 0.64 -13.76
C ILE A 234 -8.33 1.25 -14.30
N VAL A 235 -7.96 0.94 -15.54
CA VAL A 235 -6.67 1.34 -16.15
C VAL A 235 -6.40 2.84 -16.04
N PRO A 236 -7.33 3.75 -16.33
CA PRO A 236 -7.07 5.18 -16.18
C PRO A 236 -6.74 5.60 -14.75
N GLN A 237 -7.36 4.95 -13.75
CA GLN A 237 -7.18 5.30 -12.34
C GLN A 237 -5.83 4.84 -11.79
N ILE A 238 -5.29 3.71 -12.30
CA ILE A 238 -4.02 3.13 -11.86
C ILE A 238 -2.87 3.40 -12.83
N LYS A 239 -3.04 4.34 -13.77
CA LYS A 239 -2.03 4.63 -14.77
C LYS A 239 -0.73 5.11 -14.15
N GLY A 240 0.39 4.49 -14.56
CA GLY A 240 1.74 4.86 -14.15
C GLY A 240 2.10 4.53 -12.70
N VAL A 241 1.30 3.72 -11.99
CA VAL A 241 1.63 3.34 -10.60
C VAL A 241 2.99 2.65 -10.53
N ASN A 242 3.71 2.89 -9.42
CA ASN A 242 5.02 2.28 -9.19
C ASN A 242 4.89 0.76 -9.00
N LEU A 243 3.86 0.32 -8.28
CA LEU A 243 3.57 -1.08 -8.06
C LEU A 243 2.07 -1.33 -8.22
N LEU A 244 1.72 -2.34 -9.00
CA LEU A 244 0.39 -2.91 -9.08
C LEU A 244 0.41 -4.30 -8.45
N PHE A 245 -0.36 -4.53 -7.38
CA PHE A 245 -0.78 -5.87 -7.01
C PHE A 245 -2.10 -6.16 -7.69
N HIS A 246 -2.16 -7.23 -8.46
CA HIS A 246 -3.40 -7.67 -9.08
C HIS A 246 -3.57 -9.17 -8.84
N GLU A 247 -4.83 -9.61 -8.56
CA GLU A 247 -5.06 -11.03 -8.53
C GLU A 247 -4.65 -11.68 -9.87
N GLY A 248 -4.15 -12.89 -9.80
CA GLY A 248 -3.88 -13.76 -10.92
C GLY A 248 -4.25 -15.18 -10.52
N THR A 249 -5.50 -15.34 -10.09
CA THR A 249 -6.01 -16.54 -9.42
C THR A 249 -5.89 -17.79 -10.28
N PHE A 250 -6.00 -17.63 -11.62
CA PHE A 250 -6.04 -18.74 -12.57
C PHE A 250 -5.02 -18.62 -13.70
N ALA A 251 -4.59 -19.79 -14.23
CA ALA A 251 -3.87 -19.87 -15.50
C ALA A 251 -4.83 -19.60 -16.67
N GLN A 252 -4.27 -19.30 -17.84
CA GLN A 252 -5.07 -18.98 -19.02
C GLN A 252 -5.92 -20.17 -19.52
N CYS A 253 -5.46 -21.41 -19.32
CA CYS A 253 -6.27 -22.60 -19.64
C CYS A 253 -7.54 -22.70 -18.78
N ASP A 254 -7.57 -22.08 -17.61
CA ASP A 254 -8.72 -22.01 -16.70
C ASP A 254 -9.55 -20.72 -16.86
N ALA A 255 -9.40 -19.95 -17.95
CA ALA A 255 -10.08 -18.66 -18.15
C ALA A 255 -11.60 -18.74 -18.05
N ALA A 256 -12.22 -19.86 -18.49
CA ALA A 256 -13.64 -20.08 -18.34
C ALA A 256 -14.06 -20.12 -16.85
N ARG A 257 -13.26 -20.81 -16.03
CA ARG A 257 -13.47 -20.88 -14.57
C ARG A 257 -13.23 -19.53 -13.90
N ALA A 258 -12.18 -18.80 -14.29
CA ALA A 258 -11.93 -17.44 -13.81
C ALA A 258 -13.17 -16.55 -14.02
N LYS A 259 -13.73 -16.55 -15.23
CA LYS A 259 -14.94 -15.78 -15.55
C LYS A 259 -16.15 -16.22 -14.72
N GLU A 260 -16.39 -17.52 -14.55
CA GLU A 260 -17.50 -18.08 -13.78
C GLU A 260 -17.42 -17.69 -12.30
N THR A 261 -16.20 -17.63 -11.75
CA THR A 261 -15.95 -17.32 -10.34
C THR A 261 -15.67 -15.85 -10.08
N PHE A 262 -15.72 -15.00 -11.10
CA PHE A 262 -15.45 -13.56 -11.04
C PHE A 262 -14.01 -13.25 -10.62
N HIS A 263 -13.07 -13.97 -11.20
CA HIS A 263 -11.62 -13.79 -11.02
C HIS A 263 -10.91 -13.51 -12.35
N THR A 264 -9.62 -13.25 -12.24
CA THR A 264 -8.75 -12.89 -13.36
C THR A 264 -7.69 -13.98 -13.59
N THR A 265 -7.28 -14.20 -14.84
CA THR A 265 -6.10 -15.03 -15.14
C THR A 265 -4.82 -14.21 -14.99
N ALA A 266 -3.68 -14.90 -14.77
CA ALA A 266 -2.37 -14.24 -14.67
C ALA A 266 -2.03 -13.45 -15.94
N MET A 267 -2.37 -13.94 -17.14
CA MET A 267 -2.20 -13.20 -18.39
C MET A 267 -3.05 -11.92 -18.43
N GLN A 268 -4.30 -11.99 -18.01
CA GLN A 268 -5.19 -10.83 -17.97
C GLN A 268 -4.71 -9.78 -16.96
N ALA A 269 -4.19 -10.19 -15.80
CA ALA A 269 -3.56 -9.28 -14.84
C ALA A 269 -2.35 -8.55 -15.46
N ALA A 270 -1.53 -9.28 -16.23
CA ALA A 270 -0.41 -8.72 -16.98
C ALA A 270 -0.84 -7.74 -18.09
N GLU A 271 -1.97 -8.02 -18.78
CA GLU A 271 -2.56 -7.07 -19.74
C GLU A 271 -2.98 -5.76 -19.07
N ILE A 272 -3.63 -5.84 -17.90
CA ILE A 272 -4.00 -4.64 -17.11
C ILE A 272 -2.74 -3.85 -16.71
N ALA A 273 -1.68 -4.52 -16.23
CA ALA A 273 -0.43 -3.86 -15.85
C ALA A 273 0.24 -3.14 -17.01
N ARG A 274 0.28 -3.79 -18.19
CA ARG A 274 0.81 -3.21 -19.43
C ARG A 274 -0.01 -2.00 -19.87
N ASP A 275 -1.33 -2.14 -19.93
CA ASP A 275 -2.24 -1.10 -20.39
C ASP A 275 -2.23 0.12 -19.42
N ALA A 276 -2.02 -0.14 -18.14
CA ALA A 276 -1.85 0.88 -17.10
C ALA A 276 -0.44 1.50 -17.04
N GLU A 277 0.52 1.00 -17.83
CA GLU A 277 1.92 1.45 -17.76
C GLU A 277 2.48 1.36 -16.32
N ALA A 278 2.03 0.37 -15.54
CA ALA A 278 2.54 0.14 -14.18
C ALA A 278 4.05 -0.12 -14.23
N LYS A 279 4.84 0.33 -13.25
CA LYS A 279 6.29 0.06 -13.30
C LYS A 279 6.63 -1.38 -12.94
N GLN A 280 5.87 -1.99 -12.06
CA GLN A 280 6.01 -3.39 -11.66
C GLN A 280 4.65 -4.01 -11.35
N LEU A 281 4.48 -5.29 -11.69
CA LEU A 281 3.31 -6.10 -11.34
C LEU A 281 3.70 -7.16 -10.30
N VAL A 282 2.84 -7.35 -9.30
CA VAL A 282 2.84 -8.52 -8.43
C VAL A 282 1.52 -9.24 -8.61
N ILE A 283 1.55 -10.50 -8.98
CA ILE A 283 0.34 -11.34 -9.02
C ILE A 283 0.24 -12.17 -7.75
N GLY A 284 -0.99 -12.36 -7.27
CA GLY A 284 -1.29 -13.11 -6.05
C GLY A 284 -2.71 -13.65 -6.05
N HIS A 285 -3.23 -13.99 -4.85
CA HIS A 285 -4.55 -14.59 -4.66
C HIS A 285 -4.69 -15.93 -5.40
N PHE A 286 -3.70 -16.81 -5.18
CA PHE A 286 -3.56 -18.03 -5.95
C PHE A 286 -4.61 -19.08 -5.58
N SER A 287 -5.21 -19.71 -6.59
CA SER A 287 -6.10 -20.86 -6.39
C SER A 287 -5.33 -22.05 -5.80
N ALA A 288 -5.91 -22.71 -4.80
CA ALA A 288 -5.34 -23.90 -4.17
C ALA A 288 -5.10 -25.07 -5.15
N ARG A 289 -5.67 -25.02 -6.37
CA ARG A 289 -5.48 -26.03 -7.43
C ARG A 289 -4.06 -26.11 -7.97
N TYR A 290 -3.28 -25.00 -7.87
CA TYR A 290 -1.91 -24.97 -8.34
C TYR A 290 -0.95 -25.34 -7.22
N GLU A 291 -0.19 -26.40 -7.40
CA GLU A 291 0.89 -26.79 -6.48
C GLU A 291 2.14 -25.94 -6.71
N ASP A 292 2.34 -25.47 -7.93
CA ASP A 292 3.41 -24.59 -8.36
C ASP A 292 2.86 -23.41 -9.17
N GLU A 293 2.92 -22.23 -8.56
CA GLU A 293 2.44 -20.98 -9.13
C GLU A 293 3.41 -20.41 -10.22
N THR A 294 4.55 -21.06 -10.47
CA THR A 294 5.49 -20.60 -11.52
C THR A 294 4.87 -20.65 -12.91
N ILE A 295 3.86 -21.47 -13.15
CA ILE A 295 3.09 -21.47 -14.39
C ILE A 295 2.39 -20.12 -14.60
N LEU A 296 1.78 -19.57 -13.55
CA LEU A 296 1.09 -18.27 -13.58
C LEU A 296 2.08 -17.14 -13.87
N LEU A 297 3.27 -17.20 -13.22
CA LEU A 297 4.33 -16.23 -13.47
C LEU A 297 4.81 -16.25 -14.92
N LYS A 298 5.09 -17.44 -15.46
CA LYS A 298 5.54 -17.59 -16.84
C LYS A 298 4.51 -17.04 -17.83
N GLU A 299 3.23 -17.34 -17.63
CA GLU A 299 2.15 -16.80 -18.47
C GLU A 299 2.09 -15.27 -18.39
N ALA A 300 2.11 -14.70 -17.19
CA ALA A 300 2.09 -13.25 -16.99
C ALA A 300 3.31 -12.58 -17.65
N GLN A 301 4.50 -13.14 -17.50
CA GLN A 301 5.74 -12.58 -18.02
C GLN A 301 5.82 -12.60 -19.56
N THR A 302 5.00 -13.42 -20.25
CA THR A 302 4.89 -13.34 -21.73
C THR A 302 4.26 -12.01 -22.18
N ILE A 303 3.44 -11.38 -21.34
CA ILE A 303 2.73 -10.13 -21.61
C ILE A 303 3.43 -8.94 -20.96
N TYR A 304 3.85 -9.11 -19.68
CA TYR A 304 4.48 -8.07 -18.88
C TYR A 304 5.70 -8.63 -18.11
N PRO A 305 6.92 -8.51 -18.66
CA PRO A 305 8.12 -9.15 -18.11
C PRO A 305 8.45 -8.74 -16.66
N ASN A 306 8.14 -7.48 -16.27
CA ASN A 306 8.39 -7.01 -14.89
C ASN A 306 7.29 -7.47 -13.92
N THR A 307 7.04 -8.79 -13.89
CA THR A 307 6.06 -9.44 -13.02
C THR A 307 6.74 -10.31 -11.97
N LEU A 308 6.26 -10.23 -10.73
CA LEU A 308 6.66 -11.08 -9.61
C LEU A 308 5.47 -11.91 -9.10
N LEU A 309 5.77 -13.06 -8.48
CA LEU A 309 4.81 -13.78 -7.64
C LEU A 309 4.78 -13.20 -6.24
N ALA A 310 3.59 -13.00 -5.71
CA ALA A 310 3.41 -12.79 -4.28
C ALA A 310 3.83 -14.04 -3.51
N LYS A 311 4.45 -13.84 -2.37
CA LYS A 311 4.73 -14.88 -1.38
C LYS A 311 4.81 -14.25 0.00
N GLU A 312 4.56 -15.04 1.02
CA GLU A 312 4.66 -14.59 2.41
C GLU A 312 6.06 -14.08 2.71
N ASN A 313 6.12 -12.97 3.44
CA ASN A 313 7.34 -12.23 3.80
C ASN A 313 8.08 -11.57 2.62
N LEU A 314 7.50 -11.54 1.43
CA LEU A 314 8.01 -10.70 0.36
C LEU A 314 7.84 -9.24 0.76
N GLN A 315 8.94 -8.50 0.72
CA GLN A 315 8.98 -7.05 0.91
C GLN A 315 9.41 -6.40 -0.40
N ILE A 316 8.64 -5.44 -0.86
CA ILE A 316 8.92 -4.67 -2.08
C ILE A 316 9.06 -3.21 -1.67
N THR A 317 10.19 -2.60 -2.03
CA THR A 317 10.45 -1.17 -1.83
C THR A 317 10.20 -0.43 -3.14
N LEU A 318 9.40 0.64 -3.07
CA LEU A 318 9.06 1.49 -4.21
C LEU A 318 10.06 2.64 -4.32
#